data_aca74f1bc9781b01ab7eb19f82237060
#
_entry.id   aca74f1bc9781b01ab7eb19f82237060
#
_cell.length_a   1.000
_cell.length_b   1.000
_cell.length_c   1.000
_cell.angle_alpha   90.00
_cell.angle_beta   90.00
_cell.angle_gamma   90.00
#
_symmetry.space_group_name_H-M   'P 1'
#
loop_
_entity.id
_entity.type
_entity.pdbx_description
1 polymer ?
#
loop_
_entity_poly.entity_id
_entity_poly.type
_entity_poly.pdbx_seq_one_letter_code
_entity_poly.pdbx_strand_id
1 'polypeptide(L)'
;CIRDRFMDVCEDIGPPARLMRWCCSMFKTGPITRVINSLYRSQQILTFYGIRKWESVSRSKYNRVEDDAESVKIQQQTVASPIFFWKDIDIWLYILAEEVDFNEAYRLGYDRVGCWCCPNNNQRDSFYPVYICQSSQENGEIF
;
A
#
# COMPACT_ATOMS: atom_id res chain seq x y z
N CYS A 1 2.93 -20.16 2.18
CA CYS A 1 2.11 -18.95 2.00
C CYS A 1 2.86 -17.71 2.49
N ILE A 2 2.54 -16.51 1.97
CA ILE A 2 3.15 -15.24 2.43
C ILE A 2 2.85 -15.00 3.92
N ARG A 3 1.66 -15.39 4.38
CA ARG A 3 1.24 -15.28 5.78
C ARG A 3 2.16 -16.05 6.71
N ASP A 4 2.47 -17.30 6.37
CA ASP A 4 3.30 -18.17 7.20
C ASP A 4 4.71 -17.57 7.32
N ARG A 5 5.31 -17.15 6.22
CA ARG A 5 6.61 -16.46 6.23
C ARG A 5 6.61 -15.14 7.01
N PHE A 6 5.48 -14.42 7.04
CA PHE A 6 5.38 -13.19 7.82
C PHE A 6 5.44 -13.49 9.32
N MET A 7 4.75 -14.54 9.77
CA MET A 7 4.78 -14.95 11.18
C MET A 7 6.15 -15.45 11.59
N ASP A 8 6.81 -16.29 10.77
CA ASP A 8 8.17 -16.75 11.00
C ASP A 8 9.15 -15.57 11.21
N VAL A 9 9.06 -14.56 10.36
CA VAL A 9 9.90 -13.37 10.51
C VAL A 9 9.54 -12.55 11.75
N CYS A 10 8.26 -12.51 12.15
CA CYS A 10 7.87 -11.89 13.42
C CYS A 10 8.45 -12.60 14.63
N GLU A 11 8.60 -13.92 14.58
CA GLU A 11 9.24 -14.70 15.63
C GLU A 11 10.75 -14.42 15.71
N ASP A 12 11.41 -14.28 14.55
CA ASP A 12 12.86 -14.05 14.46
C ASP A 12 13.28 -12.64 14.88
N ILE A 13 12.59 -11.61 14.39
CA ILE A 13 13.02 -10.20 14.54
C ILE A 13 11.97 -9.30 15.23
N GLY A 14 10.86 -9.87 15.65
CA GLY A 14 9.76 -9.16 16.30
C GLY A 14 8.74 -8.54 15.32
N PRO A 15 7.57 -8.16 15.84
CA PRO A 15 6.51 -7.57 15.02
C PRO A 15 6.93 -6.20 14.46
N PRO A 16 6.39 -5.82 13.28
CA PRO A 16 6.70 -4.51 12.70
C PRO A 16 6.17 -3.38 13.58
N ALA A 17 6.94 -2.30 13.68
CA ALA A 17 6.60 -1.09 14.42
C ALA A 17 6.52 0.12 13.49
N ARG A 18 5.95 1.24 13.97
CA ARG A 18 5.81 2.48 13.19
C ARG A 18 7.13 2.97 12.58
N LEU A 19 8.22 2.87 13.34
CA LEU A 19 9.56 3.28 12.90
C LEU A 19 10.34 2.14 12.24
N MET A 20 9.95 0.90 12.45
CA MET A 20 10.63 -0.29 11.93
C MET A 20 9.68 -1.14 11.08
N ARG A 21 9.45 -0.68 9.86
CA ARG A 21 8.52 -1.32 8.90
C ARG A 21 9.24 -2.26 7.95
N TRP A 22 9.96 -3.22 8.49
CA TRP A 22 10.68 -4.23 7.71
C TRP A 22 9.73 -5.01 6.77
N CYS A 23 8.47 -5.20 7.16
CA CYS A 23 7.46 -5.89 6.37
C CYS A 23 7.23 -5.25 4.99
N CYS A 24 7.24 -3.92 4.90
CA CYS A 24 7.11 -3.23 3.62
C CYS A 24 8.28 -3.56 2.68
N SER A 25 9.50 -3.56 3.21
CA SER A 25 10.71 -3.85 2.41
C SER A 25 10.80 -5.31 2.01
N MET A 26 10.45 -6.24 2.91
CA MET A 26 10.57 -7.67 2.65
C MET A 26 9.45 -8.23 1.79
N PHE A 27 8.20 -7.81 2.01
CA PHE A 27 7.03 -8.46 1.41
C PHE A 27 6.31 -7.60 0.35
N LYS A 28 6.63 -6.32 0.24
CA LYS A 28 6.00 -5.42 -0.73
C LYS A 28 7.02 -4.85 -1.72
N THR A 29 7.84 -3.91 -1.28
CA THR A 29 8.72 -3.16 -2.20
C THR A 29 9.91 -3.98 -2.68
N GLY A 30 10.52 -4.79 -1.82
CA GLY A 30 11.68 -5.61 -2.18
C GLY A 30 11.42 -6.62 -3.29
N PRO A 31 10.36 -7.45 -3.21
CA PRO A 31 9.99 -8.36 -4.29
C PRO A 31 9.72 -7.64 -5.62
N ILE A 32 8.95 -6.55 -5.59
CA ILE A 32 8.64 -5.76 -6.79
C ILE A 32 9.93 -5.22 -7.42
N THR A 33 10.80 -4.61 -6.63
CA THR A 33 12.08 -4.07 -7.09
C THR A 33 12.96 -5.16 -7.72
N ARG A 34 13.04 -6.34 -7.10
CA ARG A 34 13.82 -7.47 -7.65
C ARG A 34 13.29 -7.93 -8.99
N VAL A 35 11.99 -8.09 -9.12
CA VAL A 35 11.36 -8.52 -10.39
C VAL A 35 11.61 -7.47 -11.48
N ILE A 36 11.35 -6.21 -11.21
CA ILE A 36 11.54 -5.14 -12.18
C ILE A 36 13.01 -5.06 -12.61
N ASN A 37 13.93 -5.04 -11.67
CA ASN A 37 15.37 -4.98 -11.97
C ASN A 37 15.88 -6.22 -12.72
N SER A 38 15.25 -7.39 -12.53
CA SER A 38 15.63 -8.60 -13.27
C SER A 38 15.14 -8.58 -14.72
N LEU A 39 13.94 -8.04 -14.94
CA LEU A 39 13.32 -8.03 -16.27
C LEU A 39 13.77 -6.84 -17.14
N TYR A 40 14.08 -5.69 -16.53
CA TYR A 40 14.28 -4.42 -17.23
C TYR A 40 15.60 -3.72 -16.88
N ARG A 41 16.69 -4.48 -16.80
CA ARG A 41 18.02 -4.01 -16.30
C ARG A 41 18.60 -2.76 -16.98
N SER A 42 18.22 -2.47 -18.20
CA SER A 42 18.78 -1.38 -19.01
C SER A 42 17.72 -0.51 -19.66
N GLN A 43 16.49 -0.58 -19.19
CA GLN A 43 15.38 0.18 -19.75
C GLN A 43 14.96 1.28 -18.80
N GLN A 44 14.60 2.42 -19.36
CA GLN A 44 13.94 3.47 -18.60
C GLN A 44 12.51 3.05 -18.30
N ILE A 45 12.11 3.13 -17.04
CA ILE A 45 10.82 2.65 -16.56
C ILE A 45 9.96 3.83 -16.15
N LEU A 46 8.79 3.97 -16.76
CA LEU A 46 7.78 4.91 -16.32
C LEU A 46 6.80 4.19 -15.40
N THR A 47 6.70 4.66 -14.16
CA THR A 47 5.79 4.10 -13.16
C THR A 47 4.72 5.09 -12.76
N PHE A 48 3.48 4.66 -12.82
CA PHE A 48 2.34 5.47 -12.37
C PHE A 48 1.98 5.12 -10.93
N TYR A 49 1.93 6.14 -10.07
CA TYR A 49 1.48 6.00 -8.68
C TYR A 49 0.17 6.76 -8.42
N GLY A 50 -0.72 6.15 -7.65
CA GLY A 50 -1.92 6.79 -7.14
C GLY A 50 -1.65 7.68 -5.92
N ILE A 51 -0.51 8.39 -5.90
CA ILE A 51 -0.13 9.28 -4.79
C ILE A 51 -0.83 10.62 -4.96
N ARG A 52 -1.38 11.14 -3.85
CA ARG A 52 -2.03 12.46 -3.80
C ARG A 52 -1.36 13.36 -2.78
N LYS A 53 -1.27 14.64 -3.10
CA LYS A 53 -0.65 15.66 -2.26
C LYS A 53 -1.26 15.75 -0.86
N TRP A 54 -2.57 15.55 -0.76
CA TRP A 54 -3.34 15.77 0.46
C TRP A 54 -3.38 14.57 1.41
N GLU A 55 -2.79 13.43 1.04
CA GLU A 55 -2.81 12.23 1.88
C GLU A 55 -1.93 12.33 3.13
N SER A 56 -0.87 13.12 3.09
CA SER A 56 0.01 13.34 4.24
C SER A 56 0.98 14.50 4.00
N VAL A 57 1.50 15.08 5.09
CA VAL A 57 2.55 16.11 5.05
C VAL A 57 3.81 15.64 4.30
N SER A 58 4.16 14.37 4.43
CA SER A 58 5.30 13.81 3.68
C SER A 58 5.03 13.80 2.18
N ARG A 59 3.82 13.36 1.76
CA ARG A 59 3.46 13.30 0.34
C ARG A 59 3.23 14.66 -0.30
N SER A 60 2.88 15.68 0.48
CA SER A 60 2.72 17.04 -0.03
C SER A 60 4.01 17.65 -0.58
N LYS A 61 5.16 17.08 -0.21
CA LYS A 61 6.49 17.51 -0.65
C LYS A 61 6.95 16.86 -1.95
N TYR A 62 6.22 15.86 -2.44
CA TYR A 62 6.55 15.17 -3.69
C TYR A 62 6.20 16.03 -4.88
N ASN A 63 6.83 15.75 -6.01
CA ASN A 63 6.45 16.32 -7.29
C ASN A 63 5.47 15.40 -8.02
N ARG A 64 4.71 15.97 -8.93
CA ARG A 64 3.81 15.19 -9.79
C ARG A 64 4.54 14.23 -10.70
N VAL A 65 5.70 14.64 -11.19
CA VAL A 65 6.64 13.83 -11.97
C VAL A 65 8.01 13.97 -11.33
N GLU A 66 8.67 12.86 -11.09
CA GLU A 66 10.03 12.81 -10.52
C GLU A 66 10.86 11.83 -11.34
N ASP A 67 11.99 12.33 -11.86
CA ASP A 67 13.00 11.52 -12.51
C ASP A 67 14.09 11.18 -11.50
N ASP A 68 14.57 9.93 -11.53
CA ASP A 68 15.72 9.44 -10.73
C ASP A 68 15.68 9.86 -9.25
N ALA A 69 14.48 9.90 -8.66
CA ALA A 69 14.33 10.26 -7.26
C ALA A 69 15.21 9.36 -6.38
N GLU A 70 16.05 9.95 -5.53
CA GLU A 70 16.95 9.23 -4.60
C GLU A 70 16.23 8.21 -3.70
N SER A 71 14.93 8.38 -3.54
CA SER A 71 14.06 7.45 -2.80
C SER A 71 13.66 6.21 -3.58
N VAL A 72 13.94 6.15 -4.87
CA VAL A 72 13.50 5.07 -5.74
C VAL A 72 14.54 3.97 -5.79
N LYS A 73 14.17 2.79 -5.35
CA LYS A 73 15.02 1.59 -5.33
C LYS A 73 15.21 0.94 -6.72
N ILE A 74 14.53 1.46 -7.72
CA ILE A 74 14.58 0.99 -9.09
C ILE A 74 15.42 1.97 -9.88
N GLN A 75 16.50 1.48 -10.49
CA GLN A 75 17.36 2.30 -11.32
C GLN A 75 16.62 2.76 -12.59
N GLN A 76 16.89 4.00 -13.03
CA GLN A 76 16.31 4.59 -14.24
C GLN A 76 14.77 4.62 -14.24
N GLN A 77 14.17 5.01 -13.12
CA GLN A 77 12.72 5.13 -12.99
C GLN A 77 12.26 6.58 -13.01
N THR A 78 11.36 6.90 -13.93
CA THR A 78 10.53 8.11 -13.86
C THR A 78 9.22 7.75 -13.16
N VAL A 79 8.88 8.50 -12.13
CA VAL A 79 7.61 8.34 -11.38
C VAL A 79 6.65 9.43 -11.81
N ALA A 80 5.44 9.06 -12.18
CA ALA A 80 4.36 9.98 -12.48
C ALA A 80 3.15 9.71 -11.58
N SER A 81 2.59 10.77 -11.01
CA SER A 81 1.39 10.72 -10.16
C SER A 81 0.26 11.52 -10.83
N PRO A 82 -0.54 10.91 -11.72
CA PRO A 82 -1.55 11.62 -12.52
C PRO A 82 -2.58 12.35 -11.66
N ILE A 83 -3.00 11.71 -10.56
CA ILE A 83 -4.02 12.20 -9.62
C ILE A 83 -3.44 13.01 -8.46
N PHE A 84 -2.21 13.52 -8.57
CA PHE A 84 -1.46 14.15 -7.46
C PHE A 84 -2.24 15.30 -6.79
N PHE A 85 -2.99 16.08 -7.54
CA PHE A 85 -3.77 17.22 -7.04
C PHE A 85 -5.21 16.88 -6.66
N TRP A 86 -5.63 15.63 -6.86
CA TRP A 86 -6.99 15.22 -6.52
C TRP A 86 -7.20 15.17 -4.99
N LYS A 87 -8.36 15.65 -4.57
CA LYS A 87 -8.85 15.53 -3.20
C LYS A 87 -9.61 14.22 -3.01
N ASP A 88 -9.98 13.89 -1.79
CA ASP A 88 -10.76 12.68 -1.51
C ASP A 88 -12.11 12.70 -2.24
N ILE A 89 -12.74 13.87 -2.30
CA ILE A 89 -14.01 14.02 -3.01
C ILE A 89 -13.88 13.73 -4.51
N ASP A 90 -12.79 14.15 -5.15
CA ASP A 90 -12.56 13.92 -6.58
C ASP A 90 -12.43 12.41 -6.87
N ILE A 91 -11.76 11.67 -5.97
CA ILE A 91 -11.64 10.21 -6.07
C ILE A 91 -13.00 9.53 -5.96
N TRP A 92 -13.80 9.91 -4.97
CA TRP A 92 -15.12 9.29 -4.78
C TRP A 92 -16.08 9.64 -5.92
N LEU A 93 -16.07 10.86 -6.41
CA LEU A 93 -16.87 11.25 -7.56
C LEU A 93 -16.47 10.46 -8.82
N TYR A 94 -15.17 10.26 -9.05
CA TYR A 94 -14.69 9.46 -10.16
C TYR A 94 -15.12 7.99 -10.04
N ILE A 95 -14.89 7.37 -8.86
CA ILE A 95 -15.27 5.98 -8.59
C ILE A 95 -16.77 5.78 -8.83
N LEU A 96 -17.60 6.68 -8.35
CA LEU A 96 -19.05 6.57 -8.51
C LEU A 96 -19.52 6.85 -9.92
N ALA A 97 -18.90 7.80 -10.62
CA ALA A 97 -19.26 8.16 -11.99
C ALA A 97 -18.88 7.08 -13.01
N GLU A 98 -17.73 6.43 -12.80
CA GLU A 98 -17.20 5.38 -13.69
C GLU A 98 -17.54 3.96 -13.20
N GLU A 99 -18.36 3.85 -12.15
CA GLU A 99 -18.76 2.57 -11.54
C GLU A 99 -17.57 1.64 -11.24
N VAL A 100 -16.45 2.23 -10.78
CA VAL A 100 -15.23 1.48 -10.48
C VAL A 100 -15.39 0.70 -9.18
N ASP A 101 -15.04 -0.57 -9.21
CA ASP A 101 -15.02 -1.40 -8.01
C ASP A 101 -14.04 -0.88 -6.98
N PHE A 102 -14.44 -0.87 -5.73
CA PHE A 102 -13.61 -0.47 -4.60
C PHE A 102 -13.75 -1.43 -3.41
N ASN A 103 -12.76 -1.43 -2.52
CA ASN A 103 -12.72 -2.35 -1.40
C ASN A 103 -13.90 -2.12 -0.44
N GLU A 104 -14.59 -3.21 -0.09
CA GLU A 104 -15.75 -3.20 0.82
C GLU A 104 -15.45 -2.58 2.20
N ALA A 105 -14.22 -2.60 2.66
CA ALA A 105 -13.84 -1.98 3.92
C ALA A 105 -14.19 -0.48 3.98
N TYR A 106 -14.19 0.23 2.84
CA TYR A 106 -14.64 1.62 2.79
C TYR A 106 -16.13 1.77 3.08
N ARG A 107 -16.96 0.78 2.68
CA ARG A 107 -18.39 0.75 3.02
C ARG A 107 -18.62 0.52 4.50
N LEU A 108 -17.70 -0.15 5.17
CA LEU A 108 -17.71 -0.39 6.61
C LEU A 108 -17.15 0.81 7.42
N GLY A 109 -16.81 1.92 6.76
CA GLY A 109 -16.36 3.15 7.40
C GLY A 109 -14.87 3.24 7.66
N TYR A 110 -14.05 2.45 6.94
CA TYR A 110 -12.60 2.62 6.97
C TYR A 110 -12.19 3.88 6.21
N ASP A 111 -11.40 4.73 6.84
CA ASP A 111 -10.81 5.89 6.18
C ASP A 111 -9.68 5.50 5.24
N ARG A 112 -9.00 4.40 5.56
CA ARG A 112 -7.87 3.90 4.81
C ARG A 112 -7.75 2.39 4.93
N VAL A 113 -7.73 1.72 3.79
CA VAL A 113 -7.50 0.26 3.74
C VAL A 113 -6.00 -0.02 3.59
N GLY A 114 -5.47 -0.84 4.47
CA GLY A 114 -4.07 -1.28 4.49
C GLY A 114 -3.94 -2.72 4.94
N CYS A 115 -2.71 -3.13 5.30
CA CYS A 115 -2.51 -4.45 5.88
C CYS A 115 -3.19 -4.54 7.26
N TRP A 116 -3.85 -5.65 7.55
CA TRP A 116 -4.56 -5.87 8.82
C TRP A 116 -3.68 -5.66 10.07
N CYS A 117 -2.39 -6.00 9.98
CA CYS A 117 -1.42 -5.87 11.07
C CYS A 117 -0.55 -4.61 10.96
N CYS A 118 -0.95 -3.61 10.16
CA CYS A 118 -0.12 -2.44 9.94
C CYS A 118 -0.07 -1.55 11.19
N PRO A 119 1.13 -1.26 11.73
CA PRO A 119 1.26 -0.39 12.90
C PRO A 119 0.88 1.08 12.65
N ASN A 120 0.62 1.45 11.40
CA ASN A 120 0.14 2.77 11.03
C ASN A 120 -1.39 2.84 10.84
N ASN A 121 -2.11 1.74 11.07
CA ASN A 121 -3.56 1.78 11.07
C ASN A 121 -4.06 2.60 12.26
N ASN A 122 -5.20 3.26 12.10
CA ASN A 122 -5.90 3.90 13.20
C ASN A 122 -6.42 2.83 14.17
N GLN A 123 -6.66 3.20 15.43
CA GLN A 123 -7.20 2.27 16.41
C GLN A 123 -8.53 1.65 15.97
N ARG A 124 -9.39 2.41 15.30
CA ARG A 124 -10.64 1.89 14.73
C ARG A 124 -10.37 0.81 13.68
N ASP A 125 -9.44 1.07 12.76
CA ASP A 125 -9.07 0.15 11.69
C ASP A 125 -8.36 -1.12 12.20
N SER A 126 -7.84 -1.09 13.43
CA SER A 126 -7.17 -2.23 14.05
C SER A 126 -8.14 -3.23 14.72
N PHE A 127 -9.32 -2.78 15.15
CA PHE A 127 -10.31 -3.66 15.80
C PHE A 127 -11.12 -4.48 14.81
N TYR A 128 -11.46 -3.94 13.64
CA TYR A 128 -12.30 -4.60 12.65
C TYR A 128 -11.65 -5.86 11.99
N PRO A 129 -10.35 -5.91 11.67
CA PRO A 129 -9.75 -7.09 11.07
C PRO A 129 -9.82 -8.34 11.94
N VAL A 130 -9.81 -8.17 13.26
CA VAL A 130 -9.93 -9.29 14.21
C VAL A 130 -11.32 -9.92 14.11
N TYR A 131 -12.36 -9.11 14.00
CA TYR A 131 -13.73 -9.59 13.84
C TYR A 131 -13.97 -10.28 12.50
N ILE A 132 -13.45 -9.72 11.40
CA ILE A 132 -13.59 -10.33 10.06
C ILE A 132 -12.83 -11.65 9.98
N CYS A 133 -11.61 -11.75 10.53
CA CYS A 133 -10.87 -13.01 10.60
C CYS A 133 -11.58 -14.07 11.46
N GLN A 134 -12.23 -13.69 12.55
CA GLN A 134 -12.98 -14.62 13.39
C GLN A 134 -14.26 -15.10 12.71
N SER A 135 -15.03 -14.20 12.09
CA SER A 135 -16.24 -14.57 11.37
C SER A 135 -15.99 -15.40 10.12
N SER A 136 -14.87 -15.17 9.42
CA SER A 136 -14.46 -15.98 8.26
C SER A 136 -14.00 -17.38 8.65
N GLN A 137 -13.40 -17.55 9.83
CA GLN A 137 -13.07 -18.88 10.37
C GLN A 137 -14.31 -19.69 10.76
N GLU A 138 -15.34 -19.03 11.28
CA GLU A 138 -16.62 -19.66 11.64
C GLU A 138 -17.47 -20.05 10.43
N ASN A 139 -17.38 -19.29 9.33
CA ASN A 139 -18.16 -19.50 8.11
C ASN A 139 -17.43 -20.29 7.01
N GLY A 140 -16.18 -20.69 7.20
CA GLY A 140 -15.42 -21.49 6.23
C GLY A 140 -15.05 -20.79 4.91
N GLU A 141 -15.26 -19.48 4.80
CA GLU A 141 -14.90 -18.68 3.63
C GLU A 141 -13.49 -18.13 3.80
N ILE A 142 -12.57 -18.64 2.99
CA ILE A 142 -11.18 -18.18 2.91
C ILE A 142 -11.11 -17.13 1.80
N PHE A 143 -10.83 -15.89 2.15
CA PHE A 143 -10.40 -14.86 1.21
C PHE A 143 -8.91 -14.98 0.88
#